data_c7375fe9e9c916a3d89e2695b0730a6e
#
_entry.id   c7375fe9e9c916a3d89e2695b0730a6e
#
_cell.length_a   1.000
_cell.length_b   1.000
_cell.length_c   1.000
_cell.angle_alpha   90.00
_cell.angle_beta   90.00
_cell.angle_gamma   90.00
#
_symmetry.space_group_name_H-M   'P 1'
#
loop_
_entity.id
_entity.type
_entity.pdbx_description
1 polymer ?
#
loop_
_entity_poly.entity_id
_entity_poly.type
_entity_poly.pdbx_seq_one_letter_code
_entity_poly.pdbx_strand_id
1 'polypeptide(L)'
;AGGAIAPWSVSSHSMFYRQTLDSLCEYLEISNKTPWKDLPAYAQETILYGSGNKCVPMVYSRFVTDKPFEGVIPNMERRFLETDSAASREELSHYQSAAPCECCHGKRLKPEALAVKICGKDIIEASDMSIKQALNWFSGVEAQLTPQKQEIAHKIIKEIIERLRFLNNVGLDYLTMSRQSGTLSGGE
;
A
#
# COMPACT_ATOMS: atom_id res chain seq x y z
N ALA A 1 -15.97 -17.63 -18.38
CA ALA A 1 -15.99 -17.22 -17.00
C ALA A 1 -16.12 -15.70 -16.89
N GLY A 2 -17.34 -15.18 -16.69
CA GLY A 2 -17.55 -13.74 -16.56
C GLY A 2 -16.98 -13.25 -15.22
N GLY A 3 -15.99 -12.34 -15.26
CA GLY A 3 -15.59 -11.56 -14.10
C GLY A 3 -14.47 -12.11 -13.20
N ALA A 4 -13.75 -13.16 -13.59
CA ALA A 4 -12.62 -13.67 -12.81
C ALA A 4 -11.51 -12.62 -12.65
N ILE A 5 -11.36 -11.72 -13.63
CA ILE A 5 -10.46 -10.56 -13.59
C ILE A 5 -11.33 -9.31 -13.51
N ALA A 6 -11.72 -8.97 -12.28
CA ALA A 6 -12.67 -7.90 -12.00
C ALA A 6 -12.34 -6.57 -12.70
N PRO A 7 -11.09 -6.05 -12.66
CA PRO A 7 -10.79 -4.75 -13.27
C PRO A 7 -10.94 -4.71 -14.80
N TRP A 8 -10.93 -5.86 -15.47
CA TRP A 8 -11.09 -5.95 -16.92
C TRP A 8 -12.52 -6.31 -17.36
N SER A 9 -13.35 -6.75 -16.42
CA SER A 9 -14.74 -7.17 -16.71
C SER A 9 -15.72 -5.99 -16.82
N VAL A 10 -15.44 -4.88 -16.13
CA VAL A 10 -16.32 -3.72 -15.98
C VAL A 10 -15.89 -2.53 -16.84
N SER A 11 -14.67 -2.56 -17.41
CA SER A 11 -14.13 -1.41 -18.16
C SER A 11 -14.83 -1.21 -19.50
N SER A 12 -14.83 0.05 -20.01
CA SER A 12 -15.27 0.42 -21.36
C SER A 12 -14.51 -0.33 -22.46
N HIS A 13 -13.35 -0.89 -22.17
CA HIS A 13 -12.50 -1.69 -23.03
C HIS A 13 -12.66 -3.20 -22.82
N SER A 14 -13.76 -3.66 -22.24
CA SER A 14 -13.98 -5.08 -21.88
C SER A 14 -13.83 -6.03 -23.07
N MET A 15 -14.22 -5.62 -24.29
CA MET A 15 -14.07 -6.41 -25.50
C MET A 15 -12.58 -6.64 -25.85
N PHE A 16 -11.75 -5.60 -25.75
CA PHE A 16 -10.31 -5.69 -26.01
C PHE A 16 -9.63 -6.63 -25.01
N TYR A 17 -9.90 -6.48 -23.74
CA TYR A 17 -9.34 -7.35 -22.69
C TYR A 17 -9.83 -8.80 -22.82
N ARG A 18 -11.07 -8.99 -23.24
CA ARG A 18 -11.61 -10.31 -23.51
C ARG A 18 -10.85 -11.02 -24.64
N GLN A 19 -10.64 -10.35 -25.77
CA GLN A 19 -9.87 -10.90 -26.90
C GLN A 19 -8.40 -11.18 -26.49
N THR A 20 -7.80 -10.31 -25.67
CA THR A 20 -6.47 -10.53 -25.12
C THR A 20 -6.40 -11.80 -24.29
N LEU A 21 -7.38 -12.02 -23.39
CA LEU A 21 -7.43 -13.21 -22.55
C LEU A 21 -7.75 -14.47 -23.36
N ASP A 22 -8.61 -14.39 -24.37
CA ASP A 22 -8.91 -15.52 -25.25
C ASP A 22 -7.65 -15.95 -26.00
N SER A 23 -6.89 -15.02 -26.60
CA SER A 23 -5.61 -15.31 -27.26
C SER A 23 -4.56 -15.87 -26.29
N LEU A 24 -4.49 -15.34 -25.07
CA LEU A 24 -3.57 -15.85 -24.06
C LEU A 24 -3.93 -17.27 -23.62
N CYS A 25 -5.22 -17.56 -23.45
CA CYS A 25 -5.69 -18.91 -23.10
C CYS A 25 -5.34 -19.91 -24.19
N GLU A 26 -5.50 -19.53 -25.46
CA GLU A 26 -5.11 -20.37 -26.60
C GLU A 26 -3.59 -20.65 -26.60
N TYR A 27 -2.78 -19.61 -26.40
CA TYR A 27 -1.31 -19.73 -26.32
C TYR A 27 -0.85 -20.64 -25.16
N LEU A 28 -1.55 -20.58 -24.01
CA LEU A 28 -1.25 -21.40 -22.83
C LEU A 28 -1.89 -22.79 -22.88
N GLU A 29 -2.61 -23.12 -23.95
CA GLU A 29 -3.35 -24.39 -24.12
C GLU A 29 -4.35 -24.67 -22.98
N ILE A 30 -5.01 -23.61 -22.48
CA ILE A 30 -6.02 -23.69 -21.43
C ILE A 30 -7.38 -23.19 -21.93
N SER A 31 -8.46 -23.69 -21.31
CA SER A 31 -9.80 -23.20 -21.62
C SER A 31 -10.12 -21.92 -20.87
N ASN A 32 -10.62 -20.90 -21.56
CA ASN A 32 -11.12 -19.66 -20.96
C ASN A 32 -12.36 -19.86 -20.05
N LYS A 33 -12.94 -21.06 -20.04
CA LYS A 33 -14.06 -21.46 -19.17
C LYS A 33 -13.61 -22.13 -17.87
N THR A 34 -12.33 -22.48 -17.76
CA THR A 34 -11.77 -23.10 -16.56
C THR A 34 -11.85 -22.12 -15.39
N PRO A 35 -12.41 -22.49 -14.23
CA PRO A 35 -12.41 -21.66 -13.05
C PRO A 35 -10.98 -21.28 -12.62
N TRP A 36 -10.78 -20.07 -12.10
CA TRP A 36 -9.45 -19.58 -11.68
C TRP A 36 -8.70 -20.56 -10.79
N LYS A 37 -9.39 -21.15 -9.80
CA LYS A 37 -8.80 -22.09 -8.84
C LYS A 37 -8.30 -23.39 -9.47
N ASP A 38 -8.82 -23.75 -10.63
CA ASP A 38 -8.51 -25.00 -11.33
C ASP A 38 -7.47 -24.77 -12.45
N LEU A 39 -7.02 -23.53 -12.65
CA LEU A 39 -5.96 -23.20 -13.60
C LEU A 39 -4.60 -23.67 -13.05
N PRO A 40 -3.72 -24.19 -13.92
CA PRO A 40 -2.33 -24.48 -13.55
C PRO A 40 -1.61 -23.22 -13.02
N ALA A 41 -0.69 -23.41 -12.07
CA ALA A 41 0.03 -22.30 -11.44
C ALA A 41 0.77 -21.41 -12.46
N TYR A 42 1.39 -22.00 -13.48
CA TYR A 42 2.07 -21.25 -14.54
C TYR A 42 1.12 -20.33 -15.32
N ALA A 43 -0.12 -20.77 -15.53
CA ALA A 43 -1.11 -19.98 -16.23
C ALA A 43 -1.63 -18.82 -15.36
N GLN A 44 -1.87 -19.07 -14.08
CA GLN A 44 -2.22 -18.02 -13.11
C GLN A 44 -1.13 -16.97 -13.02
N GLU A 45 0.13 -17.38 -12.93
CA GLU A 45 1.29 -16.49 -12.86
C GLU A 45 1.43 -15.66 -14.14
N THR A 46 1.32 -16.29 -15.31
CA THR A 46 1.38 -15.58 -16.59
C THR A 46 0.24 -14.57 -16.73
N ILE A 47 -0.98 -14.93 -16.37
CA ILE A 47 -2.12 -14.00 -16.41
C ILE A 47 -1.89 -12.80 -15.48
N LEU A 48 -1.42 -13.02 -14.27
CA LEU A 48 -1.22 -11.95 -13.31
C LEU A 48 -0.01 -11.07 -13.62
N TYR A 49 1.13 -11.68 -13.92
CA TYR A 49 2.42 -10.96 -13.99
C TYR A 49 3.01 -10.85 -15.40
N GLY A 50 2.38 -11.49 -16.40
CA GLY A 50 2.80 -11.40 -17.79
C GLY A 50 3.65 -12.57 -18.28
N SER A 51 3.95 -12.55 -19.59
CA SER A 51 4.74 -13.59 -20.26
C SER A 51 6.25 -13.36 -20.21
N GLY A 52 6.71 -12.33 -19.49
CA GLY A 52 8.10 -11.90 -19.52
C GLY A 52 8.51 -11.49 -20.93
N ASN A 53 9.61 -12.04 -21.43
CA ASN A 53 10.11 -11.76 -22.79
C ASN A 53 9.48 -12.65 -23.89
N LYS A 54 8.57 -13.56 -23.53
CA LYS A 54 7.93 -14.45 -24.51
C LYS A 54 6.82 -13.70 -25.22
N CYS A 55 6.92 -13.59 -26.55
CA CYS A 55 5.85 -13.05 -27.38
C CYS A 55 4.65 -13.98 -27.40
N VAL A 56 3.46 -13.41 -27.35
CA VAL A 56 2.18 -14.10 -27.42
C VAL A 56 1.42 -13.53 -28.62
N PRO A 57 0.97 -14.37 -29.56
CA PRO A 57 0.16 -13.95 -30.68
C PRO A 57 -1.21 -13.48 -30.17
N MET A 58 -1.44 -12.17 -30.20
CA MET A 58 -2.69 -11.54 -29.78
C MET A 58 -3.58 -11.30 -31.00
N VAL A 59 -4.72 -11.93 -31.03
CA VAL A 59 -5.70 -11.84 -32.12
C VAL A 59 -6.83 -10.90 -31.72
N TYR A 60 -6.92 -9.79 -32.43
CA TYR A 60 -8.00 -8.81 -32.28
C TYR A 60 -8.87 -8.81 -33.55
N SER A 61 -10.09 -8.34 -33.45
CA SER A 61 -11.04 -8.32 -34.57
C SER A 61 -10.52 -7.64 -35.85
N ARG A 62 -9.54 -6.74 -35.74
CA ARG A 62 -9.03 -5.93 -36.86
C ARG A 62 -7.55 -6.15 -37.19
N PHE A 63 -6.78 -6.79 -36.30
CA PHE A 63 -5.35 -7.01 -36.49
C PHE A 63 -4.84 -8.14 -35.58
N VAL A 64 -3.70 -8.68 -35.95
CA VAL A 64 -2.93 -9.62 -35.13
C VAL A 64 -1.61 -8.97 -34.78
N THR A 65 -1.15 -9.12 -33.56
CA THR A 65 0.16 -8.62 -33.10
C THR A 65 0.85 -9.68 -32.27
N ASP A 66 2.15 -9.79 -32.43
CA ASP A 66 2.99 -10.69 -31.66
C ASP A 66 3.85 -9.85 -30.70
N LYS A 67 3.53 -9.89 -29.42
CA LYS A 67 4.22 -9.10 -28.39
C LYS A 67 4.16 -9.78 -27.04
N PRO A 68 5.08 -9.47 -26.12
CA PRO A 68 4.95 -9.93 -24.74
C PRO A 68 3.62 -9.49 -24.12
N PHE A 69 3.01 -10.39 -23.38
CA PHE A 69 1.83 -10.07 -22.59
C PHE A 69 2.25 -9.39 -21.28
N GLU A 70 1.76 -8.20 -21.03
CA GLU A 70 2.15 -7.35 -19.91
C GLU A 70 1.77 -7.95 -18.54
N GLY A 71 0.66 -8.68 -18.46
CA GLY A 71 0.06 -9.12 -17.19
C GLY A 71 -0.99 -8.14 -16.65
N VAL A 72 -1.90 -8.67 -15.85
CA VAL A 72 -3.00 -7.87 -15.27
C VAL A 72 -2.46 -6.86 -14.25
N ILE A 73 -1.60 -7.31 -13.34
CA ILE A 73 -1.05 -6.46 -12.27
C ILE A 73 -0.18 -5.34 -12.84
N PRO A 74 0.86 -5.61 -13.65
CA PRO A 74 1.66 -4.54 -14.27
C PRO A 74 0.84 -3.57 -15.12
N ASN A 75 -0.18 -4.07 -15.85
CA ASN A 75 -1.07 -3.23 -16.62
C ASN A 75 -1.84 -2.23 -15.73
N MET A 76 -2.35 -2.69 -14.60
CA MET A 76 -3.07 -1.83 -13.66
C MET A 76 -2.15 -0.83 -12.98
N GLU A 77 -0.95 -1.24 -12.56
CA GLU A 77 0.06 -0.37 -11.96
C GLU A 77 0.46 0.75 -12.95
N ARG A 78 0.79 0.38 -14.19
CA ARG A 78 1.11 1.36 -15.23
C ARG A 78 -0.04 2.34 -15.47
N ARG A 79 -1.27 1.84 -15.61
CA ARG A 79 -2.45 2.69 -15.82
C ARG A 79 -2.70 3.62 -14.63
N PHE A 80 -2.48 3.18 -13.41
CA PHE A 80 -2.60 4.01 -12.21
C PHE A 80 -1.59 5.15 -12.18
N LEU A 81 -0.35 4.89 -12.63
CA LEU A 81 0.72 5.88 -12.69
C LEU A 81 0.55 6.88 -13.86
N GLU A 82 0.11 6.37 -15.02
CA GLU A 82 0.01 7.16 -16.24
C GLU A 82 -1.30 7.95 -16.41
N THR A 83 -2.35 7.62 -15.63
CA THR A 83 -3.65 8.29 -15.80
C THR A 83 -3.65 9.71 -15.23
N ASP A 84 -4.10 10.67 -16.03
CA ASP A 84 -4.35 12.05 -15.61
C ASP A 84 -5.78 12.22 -15.04
N SER A 85 -6.65 11.24 -15.23
CA SER A 85 -8.05 11.28 -14.75
C SER A 85 -8.13 10.88 -13.27
N ALA A 86 -8.60 11.80 -12.43
CA ALA A 86 -8.84 11.54 -11.01
C ALA A 86 -9.86 10.38 -10.80
N ALA A 87 -10.93 10.34 -11.60
CA ALA A 87 -11.92 9.27 -11.53
C ALA A 87 -11.35 7.89 -11.89
N SER A 88 -10.50 7.81 -12.93
CA SER A 88 -9.83 6.56 -13.30
C SER A 88 -8.83 6.11 -12.23
N ARG A 89 -8.14 7.06 -11.59
CA ARG A 89 -7.22 6.77 -10.50
C ARG A 89 -7.96 6.25 -9.26
N GLU A 90 -9.10 6.84 -8.94
CA GLU A 90 -9.97 6.39 -7.86
C GLU A 90 -10.50 4.98 -8.11
N GLU A 91 -11.00 4.69 -9.33
CA GLU A 91 -11.44 3.35 -9.72
C GLU A 91 -10.33 2.31 -9.56
N LEU A 92 -9.11 2.60 -10.05
CA LEU A 92 -7.96 1.71 -9.94
C LEU A 92 -7.51 1.52 -8.50
N SER A 93 -7.64 2.54 -7.63
CA SER A 93 -7.27 2.46 -6.22
C SER A 93 -8.09 1.44 -5.42
N HIS A 94 -9.31 1.13 -5.85
CA HIS A 94 -10.13 0.07 -5.22
C HIS A 94 -9.52 -1.33 -5.32
N TYR A 95 -8.58 -1.54 -6.25
CA TYR A 95 -7.86 -2.81 -6.43
C TYR A 95 -6.52 -2.83 -5.69
N GLN A 96 -6.17 -1.74 -5.00
CA GLN A 96 -4.96 -1.66 -4.18
C GLN A 96 -5.30 -1.99 -2.72
N SER A 97 -4.42 -2.70 -2.05
CA SER A 97 -4.48 -2.90 -0.61
C SER A 97 -3.28 -2.26 0.06
N ALA A 98 -3.50 -1.64 1.21
CA ALA A 98 -2.42 -1.13 2.03
C ALA A 98 -1.77 -2.30 2.79
N ALA A 99 -0.77 -2.92 2.19
CA ALA A 99 0.05 -3.92 2.86
C ALA A 99 1.29 -3.26 3.49
N PRO A 100 1.74 -3.72 4.66
CA PRO A 100 3.02 -3.30 5.22
C PRO A 100 4.17 -3.66 4.25
N CYS A 101 5.10 -2.74 4.05
CA CYS A 101 6.30 -2.99 3.26
C CYS A 101 7.08 -4.17 3.86
N GLU A 102 7.45 -5.17 3.06
CA GLU A 102 8.20 -6.35 3.50
C GLU A 102 9.59 -6.01 4.05
N CYS A 103 10.21 -4.94 3.56
CA CYS A 103 11.54 -4.51 4.00
C CYS A 103 11.49 -3.81 5.37
N CYS A 104 10.56 -2.88 5.58
CA CYS A 104 10.49 -2.10 6.82
C CYS A 104 9.36 -2.52 7.76
N HIS A 105 8.54 -3.51 7.39
CA HIS A 105 7.41 -4.03 8.15
C HIS A 105 6.46 -2.92 8.66
N GLY A 106 6.23 -1.92 7.82
CA GLY A 106 5.38 -0.76 8.14
C GLY A 106 6.07 0.38 8.90
N LYS A 107 7.33 0.21 9.33
CA LYS A 107 8.06 1.22 10.12
C LYS A 107 8.50 2.45 9.31
N ARG A 108 8.54 2.37 7.98
CA ARG A 108 8.89 3.47 7.04
C ARG A 108 10.28 4.09 7.24
N LEU A 109 11.12 3.52 8.10
CA LEU A 109 12.47 3.96 8.45
C LEU A 109 13.47 2.84 8.25
N LYS A 110 14.71 3.22 7.99
CA LYS A 110 15.84 2.29 7.91
C LYS A 110 16.24 1.80 9.31
N PRO A 111 16.84 0.58 9.42
CA PRO A 111 17.29 0.04 10.70
C PRO A 111 18.23 0.98 11.48
N GLU A 112 19.11 1.72 10.78
CA GLU A 112 20.05 2.67 11.40
C GLU A 112 19.32 3.81 12.11
N ALA A 113 18.20 4.31 11.53
CA ALA A 113 17.39 5.34 12.16
C ALA A 113 16.66 4.81 13.41
N LEU A 114 16.28 3.54 13.40
CA LEU A 114 15.62 2.87 14.54
C LEU A 114 16.60 2.46 15.64
N ALA A 115 17.90 2.47 15.36
CA ALA A 115 18.94 2.26 16.37
C ALA A 115 19.08 3.45 17.34
N VAL A 116 18.61 4.65 16.94
CA VAL A 116 18.58 5.81 17.82
C VAL A 116 17.45 5.67 18.84
N LYS A 117 17.81 5.61 20.13
CA LYS A 117 16.84 5.43 21.22
C LYS A 117 16.95 6.56 22.26
N ILE A 118 15.81 6.98 22.76
CA ILE A 118 15.67 7.91 23.89
C ILE A 118 14.93 7.16 25.00
N CYS A 119 15.55 7.04 26.16
CA CYS A 119 14.99 6.28 27.31
C CYS A 119 14.49 4.89 26.89
N GLY A 120 15.29 4.17 26.08
CA GLY A 120 15.02 2.80 25.64
C GLY A 120 14.06 2.66 24.45
N LYS A 121 13.44 3.72 23.95
CA LYS A 121 12.46 3.68 22.85
C LYS A 121 12.97 4.35 21.59
N ASP A 122 12.71 3.72 20.44
CA ASP A 122 12.91 4.36 19.13
C ASP A 122 11.70 5.26 18.76
N ILE A 123 11.83 5.98 17.66
CA ILE A 123 10.80 6.94 17.20
C ILE A 123 9.46 6.26 16.86
N ILE A 124 9.48 5.03 16.37
CA ILE A 124 8.26 4.28 16.03
C ILE A 124 7.58 3.82 17.32
N GLU A 125 8.33 3.23 18.25
CA GLU A 125 7.82 2.82 19.56
C GLU A 125 7.18 4.01 20.31
N ALA A 126 7.76 5.21 20.18
CA ALA A 126 7.20 6.43 20.76
C ALA A 126 5.93 6.90 20.01
N SER A 127 5.91 6.80 18.69
CA SER A 127 4.78 7.23 17.84
C SER A 127 3.58 6.27 17.92
N ASP A 128 3.81 5.00 18.20
CA ASP A 128 2.77 3.97 18.32
C ASP A 128 2.06 3.98 19.68
N MET A 129 2.56 4.75 20.64
CA MET A 129 1.86 4.98 21.89
C MET A 129 0.57 5.76 21.65
N SER A 130 -0.47 5.48 22.46
CA SER A 130 -1.62 6.38 22.53
C SER A 130 -1.18 7.76 23.06
N ILE A 131 -1.91 8.82 22.72
CA ILE A 131 -1.64 10.18 23.17
C ILE A 131 -1.48 10.22 24.71
N LYS A 132 -2.34 9.50 25.43
CA LYS A 132 -2.24 9.37 26.89
C LYS A 132 -0.94 8.71 27.35
N GLN A 133 -0.54 7.61 26.72
CA GLN A 133 0.70 6.90 27.04
C GLN A 133 1.93 7.77 26.69
N ALA A 134 1.91 8.45 25.52
CA ALA A 134 2.96 9.35 25.11
C ALA A 134 3.12 10.53 26.07
N LEU A 135 2.01 11.13 26.50
CA LEU A 135 2.02 12.23 27.48
C LEU A 135 2.69 11.79 28.79
N ASN A 136 2.33 10.62 29.31
CA ASN A 136 2.93 10.08 30.53
C ASN A 136 4.43 9.79 30.35
N TRP A 137 4.80 9.18 29.23
CA TRP A 137 6.19 8.85 28.95
C TRP A 137 7.05 10.12 28.78
N PHE A 138 6.64 11.10 27.96
CA PHE A 138 7.36 12.35 27.76
C PHE A 138 7.51 13.17 29.07
N SER A 139 6.53 13.12 29.97
CA SER A 139 6.61 13.78 31.27
C SER A 139 7.74 13.23 32.15
N GLY A 140 8.19 12.00 31.91
CA GLY A 140 9.29 11.36 32.66
C GLY A 140 10.63 11.34 31.92
N VAL A 141 10.67 11.68 30.63
CA VAL A 141 11.89 11.60 29.81
C VAL A 141 12.98 12.54 30.30
N GLU A 142 12.65 13.79 30.60
CA GLU A 142 13.63 14.81 30.97
C GLU A 142 14.45 14.40 32.21
N ALA A 143 13.81 13.80 33.22
CA ALA A 143 14.48 13.33 34.43
C ALA A 143 15.48 12.18 34.20
N GLN A 144 15.36 11.45 33.08
CA GLN A 144 16.24 10.34 32.71
C GLN A 144 17.42 10.77 31.82
N LEU A 145 17.46 12.03 31.40
CA LEU A 145 18.51 12.55 30.54
C LEU A 145 19.69 13.09 31.37
N THR A 146 20.89 13.10 30.79
CA THR A 146 22.06 13.79 31.37
C THR A 146 21.82 15.29 31.37
N PRO A 147 22.46 16.08 32.29
CA PRO A 147 22.25 17.51 32.37
C PRO A 147 22.44 18.24 31.04
N GLN A 148 23.45 17.87 30.27
CA GLN A 148 23.72 18.40 28.93
C GLN A 148 22.57 18.17 27.95
N LYS A 149 22.00 16.95 27.97
CA LYS A 149 20.88 16.59 27.13
C LYS A 149 19.57 17.21 27.59
N GLN A 150 19.40 17.42 28.90
CA GLN A 150 18.26 18.16 29.46
C GLN A 150 18.19 19.58 28.93
N GLU A 151 19.32 20.29 28.95
CA GLU A 151 19.38 21.68 28.45
C GLU A 151 18.96 21.78 26.98
N ILE A 152 19.43 20.85 26.14
CA ILE A 152 19.06 20.79 24.71
C ILE A 152 17.58 20.42 24.53
N ALA A 153 17.11 19.41 25.27
CA ALA A 153 15.80 18.82 25.06
C ALA A 153 14.65 19.57 25.74
N HIS A 154 14.93 20.37 26.78
CA HIS A 154 13.90 20.99 27.61
C HIS A 154 12.80 21.72 26.82
N LYS A 155 13.18 22.59 25.90
CA LYS A 155 12.22 23.35 25.09
C LYS A 155 11.40 22.43 24.18
N ILE A 156 12.04 21.41 23.59
CA ILE A 156 11.41 20.46 22.68
C ILE A 156 10.40 19.59 23.44
N ILE A 157 10.82 19.05 24.59
CA ILE A 157 9.97 18.20 25.44
C ILE A 157 8.75 18.99 25.93
N LYS A 158 8.96 20.23 26.36
CA LYS A 158 7.88 21.12 26.80
C LYS A 158 6.82 21.30 25.70
N GLU A 159 7.24 21.65 24.49
CA GLU A 159 6.34 21.79 23.34
C GLU A 159 5.57 20.50 23.02
N ILE A 160 6.25 19.35 23.06
CA ILE A 160 5.60 18.04 22.83
C ILE A 160 4.53 17.78 23.89
N ILE A 161 4.86 17.99 25.18
CA ILE A 161 3.93 17.79 26.30
C ILE A 161 2.71 18.71 26.17
N GLU A 162 2.90 19.97 25.82
CA GLU A 162 1.79 20.94 25.65
C GLU A 162 0.83 20.48 24.53
N ARG A 163 1.36 20.03 23.41
CA ARG A 163 0.54 19.52 22.29
C ARG A 163 -0.16 18.20 22.62
N LEU A 164 0.51 17.26 23.25
CA LEU A 164 -0.10 16.00 23.70
C LEU A 164 -1.18 16.26 24.75
N ARG A 165 -0.96 17.20 25.68
CA ARG A 165 -1.97 17.60 26.67
C ARG A 165 -3.19 18.22 26.02
N PHE A 166 -3.01 19.06 25.00
CA PHE A 166 -4.13 19.58 24.23
C PHE A 166 -4.95 18.46 23.59
N LEU A 167 -4.31 17.50 22.88
CA LEU A 167 -4.99 16.36 22.27
C LEU A 167 -5.72 15.49 23.31
N ASN A 168 -5.09 15.25 24.46
CA ASN A 168 -5.71 14.53 25.57
C ASN A 168 -6.96 15.24 26.10
N ASN A 169 -6.91 16.58 26.23
CA ASN A 169 -8.02 17.37 26.78
C ASN A 169 -9.22 17.48 25.82
N VAL A 170 -9.00 17.40 24.51
CA VAL A 170 -10.10 17.33 23.53
C VAL A 170 -10.66 15.94 23.33
N GLY A 171 -10.22 14.93 24.12
CA GLY A 171 -10.77 13.58 24.10
C GLY A 171 -10.14 12.63 23.05
N LEU A 172 -8.99 12.98 22.48
CA LEU A 172 -8.26 12.15 21.49
C LEU A 172 -7.16 11.30 22.15
N ASP A 173 -7.28 11.02 23.43
CA ASP A 173 -6.28 10.34 24.26
C ASP A 173 -5.98 8.89 23.83
N TYR A 174 -6.92 8.25 23.13
CA TYR A 174 -6.83 6.88 22.60
C TYR A 174 -6.12 6.80 21.25
N LEU A 175 -5.98 7.90 20.50
CA LEU A 175 -5.30 7.91 19.19
C LEU A 175 -3.79 7.72 19.33
N THR A 176 -3.16 7.21 18.26
CA THR A 176 -1.69 7.15 18.14
C THR A 176 -1.22 8.14 17.09
N MET A 177 0.00 8.68 17.24
CA MET A 177 0.59 9.58 16.25
C MET A 177 0.94 8.87 14.92
N SER A 178 1.11 7.55 14.94
CA SER A 178 1.37 6.73 13.76
C SER A 178 0.12 6.46 12.91
N ARG A 179 -1.07 6.76 13.43
CA ARG A 179 -2.34 6.52 12.74
C ARG A 179 -2.44 7.38 11.47
N GLN A 180 -2.83 6.73 10.38
CA GLN A 180 -3.02 7.41 9.11
C GLN A 180 -4.25 8.34 9.16
N SER A 181 -4.10 9.58 8.70
CA SER A 181 -5.17 10.58 8.70
C SER A 181 -6.43 10.14 7.93
N GLY A 182 -6.26 9.37 6.84
CA GLY A 182 -7.38 8.82 6.07
C GLY A 182 -8.23 7.78 6.81
N THR A 183 -7.80 7.32 7.99
CA THR A 183 -8.56 6.38 8.83
C THR A 183 -9.32 7.08 9.96
N LEU A 184 -9.20 8.41 10.07
CA LEU A 184 -9.92 9.20 11.05
C LEU A 184 -11.38 9.35 10.64
N SER A 185 -12.30 9.29 11.59
CA SER A 185 -13.71 9.57 11.36
C SER A 185 -13.96 11.08 11.23
N GLY A 186 -15.07 11.47 10.61
CA GLY A 186 -15.40 12.89 10.44
C GLY A 186 -15.62 13.67 11.75
N GLY A 187 -15.63 13.01 12.91
CA GLY A 187 -15.69 13.61 14.24
C GLY A 187 -14.37 13.69 14.98
N GLU A 188 -13.34 13.01 14.47
CA GLU A 188 -11.95 13.06 14.97
C GLU A 188 -11.16 14.14 14.23
#